data_be78ef408fe6617b7691609d0d29ce70
#
_entry.id   be78ef408fe6617b7691609d0d29ce70
#
_cell.length_a   1.000
_cell.length_b   1.000
_cell.length_c   1.000
_cell.angle_alpha   90.00
_cell.angle_beta   90.00
_cell.angle_gamma   90.00
#
_symmetry.space_group_name_H-M   'P 1'
#
loop_
_entity.id
_entity.type
_entity.pdbx_description
1 polymer ?
#
loop_
_entity_poly.entity_id
_entity_poly.type
_entity_poly.pdbx_seq_one_letter_code
_entity_poly.pdbx_strand_id
1 'polypeptide(L)'
;MAKLRKKILLAVDGSDQSFEAVRYVSQLFPPNRMQVVLFHVTSKIPESFWDIEKNPTFRHQLAPVAAWATQQQTAIQEFMERSKELLIDQGVPEESVSIRMQERQAGIARDIVREAQENYDAVIVGRWGVSKLKDLVWGSIANKLVAHLIHIPLCVVGGTPEAGKILVALDASEEAMVTVDYVATMVDGTDWGITLFHVIRGLDFVLPEAGEMLQDIEGAVEAFLEQAVGRLEKAGLRPDHISTKTVSGVASRAKAIIEEANNGGYGTIVVGRKGLSRVEEFFMGRVSNKVMQLAKEMAIWVVS
;
A
#
# COMPACT_ATOMS: atom_id res chain seq x y z
N MET A 1 -17.64 -6.07 -23.22
CA MET A 1 -17.88 -6.37 -21.80
C MET A 1 -17.44 -5.16 -20.99
N ALA A 2 -18.28 -4.62 -20.10
CA ALA A 2 -17.83 -3.57 -19.18
C ALA A 2 -16.70 -4.16 -18.31
N LYS A 3 -15.48 -3.58 -18.39
CA LYS A 3 -14.38 -4.01 -17.52
C LYS A 3 -14.77 -3.73 -16.07
N LEU A 4 -14.58 -4.70 -15.18
CA LEU A 4 -14.91 -4.58 -13.76
C LEU A 4 -14.24 -3.33 -13.15
N ARG A 5 -15.02 -2.55 -12.40
CA ARG A 5 -14.49 -1.43 -11.60
C ARG A 5 -13.73 -1.99 -10.40
N LYS A 6 -12.57 -1.44 -10.10
CA LYS A 6 -11.79 -1.78 -8.90
C LYS A 6 -12.38 -1.06 -7.69
N LYS A 7 -12.79 -1.80 -6.67
CA LYS A 7 -13.32 -1.26 -5.42
C LYS A 7 -12.20 -1.10 -4.39
N ILE A 8 -11.88 0.13 -4.06
CA ILE A 8 -10.76 0.50 -3.19
C ILE A 8 -11.29 0.95 -1.83
N LEU A 9 -10.77 0.35 -0.75
CA LEU A 9 -10.94 0.85 0.60
C LEU A 9 -9.78 1.80 0.94
N LEU A 10 -10.06 3.09 1.03
CA LEU A 10 -9.08 4.10 1.39
C LEU A 10 -9.31 4.54 2.84
N ALA A 11 -8.52 3.99 3.77
CA ALA A 11 -8.65 4.30 5.17
C ALA A 11 -7.85 5.57 5.52
N VAL A 12 -8.55 6.58 6.00
CA VAL A 12 -8.01 7.92 6.27
C VAL A 12 -8.25 8.35 7.72
N ASP A 13 -7.35 9.20 8.24
CA ASP A 13 -7.39 9.67 9.63
C ASP A 13 -7.35 11.20 9.76
N GLY A 14 -7.45 11.93 8.65
CA GLY A 14 -7.39 13.38 8.62
C GLY A 14 -5.98 13.97 8.59
N SER A 15 -4.93 13.14 8.57
CA SER A 15 -3.55 13.61 8.45
C SER A 15 -3.17 14.01 7.02
N ASP A 16 -2.13 14.84 6.89
CA ASP A 16 -1.55 15.21 5.59
C ASP A 16 -1.14 13.95 4.81
N GLN A 17 -0.58 12.95 5.49
CA GLN A 17 -0.17 11.70 4.84
C GLN A 17 -1.35 10.87 4.34
N SER A 18 -2.50 10.89 5.03
CA SER A 18 -3.70 10.25 4.50
C SER A 18 -4.28 11.02 3.31
N PHE A 19 -4.08 12.35 3.24
CA PHE A 19 -4.45 13.13 2.05
C PHE A 19 -3.54 12.83 0.85
N GLU A 20 -2.24 12.60 1.07
CA GLU A 20 -1.33 12.11 0.01
C GLU A 20 -1.73 10.72 -0.49
N ALA A 21 -2.28 9.86 0.38
CA ALA A 21 -2.85 8.59 -0.06
C ALA A 21 -4.09 8.78 -0.95
N VAL A 22 -4.94 9.79 -0.68
CA VAL A 22 -6.06 10.16 -1.57
C VAL A 22 -5.53 10.61 -2.94
N ARG A 23 -4.51 11.48 -2.95
CA ARG A 23 -3.87 11.97 -4.17
C ARG A 23 -3.26 10.83 -4.98
N TYR A 24 -2.56 9.90 -4.32
CA TYR A 24 -2.01 8.73 -4.99
C TYR A 24 -3.10 7.88 -5.63
N VAL A 25 -4.21 7.62 -4.93
CA VAL A 25 -5.35 6.84 -5.48
C VAL A 25 -5.95 7.51 -6.70
N SER A 26 -6.10 8.84 -6.69
CA SER A 26 -6.68 9.58 -7.82
C SER A 26 -5.90 9.44 -9.13
N GLN A 27 -4.62 9.05 -9.05
CA GLN A 27 -3.72 8.86 -10.18
C GLN A 27 -3.45 7.39 -10.51
N LEU A 28 -3.86 6.46 -9.64
CA LEU A 28 -3.49 5.04 -9.73
C LEU A 28 -4.25 4.30 -10.82
N PHE A 29 -5.54 4.57 -10.99
CA PHE A 29 -6.41 3.87 -11.94
C PHE A 29 -7.12 4.86 -12.86
N PRO A 30 -7.55 4.41 -14.07
CA PRO A 30 -8.45 5.21 -14.87
C PRO A 30 -9.71 5.58 -14.09
N PRO A 31 -10.12 6.87 -14.03
CA PRO A 31 -11.17 7.35 -13.14
C PRO A 31 -12.50 6.61 -13.25
N ASN A 32 -12.89 6.22 -14.47
CA ASN A 32 -14.14 5.50 -14.75
C ASN A 32 -14.07 3.99 -14.39
N ARG A 33 -12.93 3.49 -13.93
CA ARG A 33 -12.68 2.08 -13.62
C ARG A 33 -12.43 1.83 -12.13
N MET A 34 -12.58 2.84 -11.28
CA MET A 34 -12.47 2.68 -9.85
C MET A 34 -13.75 3.08 -9.13
N GLN A 35 -13.94 2.48 -7.97
CA GLN A 35 -14.88 2.85 -6.94
C GLN A 35 -14.09 3.03 -5.65
N VAL A 36 -14.21 4.18 -5.01
CA VAL A 36 -13.44 4.51 -3.80
C VAL A 36 -14.38 4.67 -2.61
N VAL A 37 -14.11 3.94 -1.56
CA VAL A 37 -14.75 4.12 -0.25
C VAL A 37 -13.75 4.81 0.66
N LEU A 38 -13.96 6.09 0.92
CA LEU A 38 -13.24 6.84 1.95
C LEU A 38 -13.73 6.39 3.32
N PHE A 39 -12.88 5.70 4.07
CA PHE A 39 -13.25 5.09 5.33
C PHE A 39 -12.52 5.71 6.51
N HIS A 40 -13.28 6.16 7.50
CA HIS A 40 -12.73 6.70 8.73
C HIS A 40 -13.34 6.01 9.97
N VAL A 41 -12.47 5.66 10.93
CA VAL A 41 -12.89 5.11 12.22
C VAL A 41 -12.82 6.19 13.29
N THR A 42 -13.97 6.68 13.71
CA THR A 42 -14.12 7.74 14.73
C THR A 42 -13.85 7.18 16.14
N SER A 43 -13.06 7.89 16.93
CA SER A 43 -12.89 7.58 18.35
C SER A 43 -14.07 8.15 19.15
N LYS A 44 -14.78 7.30 19.89
CA LYS A 44 -15.79 7.75 20.83
C LYS A 44 -15.16 8.45 22.03
N ILE A 45 -15.81 9.51 22.52
CA ILE A 45 -15.62 9.94 23.89
C ILE A 45 -16.22 8.84 24.78
N PRO A 46 -15.48 8.31 25.77
CA PRO A 46 -16.01 7.27 26.66
C PRO A 46 -17.33 7.68 27.30
N GLU A 47 -18.28 6.75 27.44
CA GLU A 47 -19.58 7.02 28.08
C GLU A 47 -19.42 7.51 29.50
N SER A 48 -18.40 7.05 30.23
CA SER A 48 -18.03 7.55 31.55
C SER A 48 -17.79 9.07 31.59
N PHE A 49 -17.39 9.67 30.46
CA PHE A 49 -17.23 11.12 30.35
C PHE A 49 -18.60 11.84 30.42
N TRP A 50 -19.62 11.31 29.74
CA TRP A 50 -20.97 11.87 29.73
C TRP A 50 -21.67 11.68 31.06
N ASP A 51 -21.33 10.66 31.85
CA ASP A 51 -21.86 10.47 33.20
C ASP A 51 -21.30 11.52 34.18
N ILE A 52 -20.04 11.93 33.97
CA ILE A 52 -19.43 13.03 34.75
C ILE A 52 -20.08 14.38 34.40
N GLU A 53 -20.48 14.60 33.11
CA GLU A 53 -21.15 15.81 32.64
C GLU A 53 -22.49 16.06 33.36
N LYS A 54 -23.19 15.01 33.82
CA LYS A 54 -24.43 15.11 34.60
C LYS A 54 -24.22 15.74 35.95
N ASN A 55 -22.97 15.79 36.45
CA ASN A 55 -22.65 16.44 37.73
C ASN A 55 -22.37 17.94 37.52
N PRO A 56 -23.16 18.85 38.12
CA PRO A 56 -23.02 20.31 37.94
C PRO A 56 -21.62 20.85 38.25
N THR A 57 -20.91 20.22 39.20
CA THR A 57 -19.58 20.64 39.66
C THR A 57 -18.51 20.46 38.58
N PHE A 58 -18.66 19.48 37.70
CA PHE A 58 -17.68 19.17 36.67
C PHE A 58 -18.04 19.71 35.28
N ARG A 59 -19.28 20.18 35.07
CA ARG A 59 -19.77 20.66 33.78
C ARG A 59 -18.88 21.73 33.16
N HIS A 60 -18.35 22.66 33.95
CA HIS A 60 -17.45 23.71 33.45
C HIS A 60 -16.08 23.19 33.01
N GLN A 61 -15.62 22.07 33.59
CA GLN A 61 -14.34 21.44 33.20
C GLN A 61 -14.48 20.58 31.96
N LEU A 62 -15.68 20.15 31.59
CA LEU A 62 -15.97 19.27 30.47
C LEU A 62 -16.32 20.03 29.19
N ALA A 63 -16.76 21.29 29.28
CA ALA A 63 -17.09 22.12 28.13
C ALA A 63 -15.94 22.21 27.10
N PRO A 64 -14.65 22.36 27.49
CA PRO A 64 -13.53 22.35 26.54
C PRO A 64 -13.36 21.01 25.81
N VAL A 65 -13.67 19.90 26.47
CA VAL A 65 -13.54 18.56 25.85
C VAL A 65 -14.66 18.31 24.86
N ALA A 66 -15.89 18.69 25.17
CA ALA A 66 -17.02 18.64 24.26
C ALA A 66 -16.79 19.52 23.02
N ALA A 67 -16.31 20.75 23.23
CA ALA A 67 -15.95 21.65 22.13
C ALA A 67 -14.83 21.06 21.25
N TRP A 68 -13.78 20.51 21.88
CA TRP A 68 -12.70 19.83 21.16
C TRP A 68 -13.22 18.65 20.34
N ALA A 69 -14.09 17.81 20.91
CA ALA A 69 -14.66 16.66 20.20
C ALA A 69 -15.49 17.10 18.98
N THR A 70 -16.33 18.14 19.13
CA THR A 70 -17.08 18.71 18.02
C THR A 70 -16.14 19.25 16.94
N GLN A 71 -15.09 19.96 17.33
CA GLN A 71 -14.08 20.48 16.40
C GLN A 71 -13.39 19.35 15.63
N GLN A 72 -13.02 18.25 16.32
CA GLN A 72 -12.40 17.07 15.67
C GLN A 72 -13.37 16.42 14.67
N GLN A 73 -14.65 16.30 15.03
CA GLN A 73 -15.67 15.75 14.15
C GLN A 73 -15.88 16.62 12.92
N THR A 74 -15.95 17.93 13.07
CA THR A 74 -16.04 18.88 11.95
C THR A 74 -14.81 18.79 11.05
N ALA A 75 -13.60 18.81 11.63
CA ALA A 75 -12.36 18.75 10.87
C ALA A 75 -12.24 17.45 10.05
N ILE A 76 -12.65 16.30 10.60
CA ILE A 76 -12.62 15.05 9.84
C ILE A 76 -13.67 15.04 8.74
N GLN A 77 -14.85 15.60 8.97
CA GLN A 77 -15.89 15.71 7.95
C GLN A 77 -15.43 16.60 6.79
N GLU A 78 -14.86 17.77 7.07
CA GLU A 78 -14.26 18.66 6.07
C GLU A 78 -13.13 17.97 5.30
N PHE A 79 -12.30 17.18 5.99
CA PHE A 79 -11.27 16.37 5.35
C PHE A 79 -11.86 15.35 4.38
N MET A 80 -12.93 14.64 4.77
CA MET A 80 -13.58 13.62 3.94
C MET A 80 -14.20 14.24 2.69
N GLU A 81 -14.90 15.37 2.83
CA GLU A 81 -15.49 16.10 1.69
C GLU A 81 -14.40 16.61 0.73
N ARG A 82 -13.35 17.25 1.25
CA ARG A 82 -12.22 17.70 0.43
C ARG A 82 -11.52 16.54 -0.29
N SER A 83 -11.44 15.36 0.37
CA SER A 83 -10.89 14.16 -0.24
C SER A 83 -11.79 13.62 -1.36
N LYS A 84 -13.11 13.66 -1.18
CA LYS A 84 -14.09 13.30 -2.20
C LYS A 84 -14.00 14.26 -3.38
N GLU A 85 -13.97 15.57 -3.14
CA GLU A 85 -13.82 16.61 -4.16
C GLU A 85 -12.56 16.39 -5.00
N LEU A 86 -11.41 16.13 -4.36
CA LEU A 86 -10.16 15.85 -5.09
C LEU A 86 -10.31 14.66 -6.04
N LEU A 87 -10.95 13.56 -5.62
CA LEU A 87 -11.16 12.41 -6.48
C LEU A 87 -12.08 12.76 -7.67
N ILE A 88 -13.15 13.53 -7.45
CA ILE A 88 -14.07 13.97 -8.48
C ILE A 88 -13.37 14.93 -9.47
N ASP A 89 -12.58 15.87 -8.99
CA ASP A 89 -11.80 16.80 -9.81
C ASP A 89 -10.77 16.10 -10.70
N GLN A 90 -10.29 14.92 -10.26
CA GLN A 90 -9.44 14.04 -11.06
C GLN A 90 -10.25 13.11 -12.00
N GLY A 91 -11.55 13.33 -12.12
CA GLY A 91 -12.45 12.67 -13.08
C GLY A 91 -13.10 11.39 -12.58
N VAL A 92 -12.97 11.03 -11.30
CA VAL A 92 -13.72 9.89 -10.73
C VAL A 92 -15.21 10.26 -10.67
N PRO A 93 -16.12 9.43 -11.24
CA PRO A 93 -17.54 9.71 -11.15
C PRO A 93 -18.03 9.85 -9.71
N GLU A 94 -18.85 10.85 -9.43
CA GLU A 94 -19.31 11.13 -8.06
C GLU A 94 -19.98 9.92 -7.41
N GLU A 95 -20.79 9.19 -8.18
CA GLU A 95 -21.45 7.96 -7.73
C GLU A 95 -20.48 6.82 -7.43
N SER A 96 -19.21 6.95 -7.83
CA SER A 96 -18.14 5.98 -7.56
C SER A 96 -17.32 6.33 -6.32
N VAL A 97 -17.58 7.47 -5.68
CA VAL A 97 -16.90 7.89 -4.45
C VAL A 97 -17.91 7.94 -3.30
N SER A 98 -17.68 7.16 -2.27
CA SER A 98 -18.51 7.15 -1.07
C SER A 98 -17.72 7.44 0.20
N ILE A 99 -18.34 8.16 1.12
CA ILE A 99 -17.79 8.43 2.44
C ILE A 99 -18.46 7.48 3.44
N ARG A 100 -17.65 6.79 4.24
CA ARG A 100 -18.12 5.92 5.32
C ARG A 100 -17.37 6.24 6.61
N MET A 101 -18.09 6.75 7.57
CA MET A 101 -17.59 6.99 8.92
C MET A 101 -18.17 5.95 9.88
N GLN A 102 -17.32 5.26 10.61
CA GLN A 102 -17.71 4.21 11.54
C GLN A 102 -17.19 4.54 12.94
N GLU A 103 -18.01 4.40 13.93
CA GLU A 103 -17.57 4.45 15.33
C GLU A 103 -16.70 3.24 15.67
N ARG A 104 -15.59 3.50 16.36
CA ARG A 104 -14.65 2.47 16.81
C ARG A 104 -15.34 1.41 17.67
N GLN A 105 -15.32 0.16 17.19
CA GLN A 105 -15.87 -0.99 17.88
C GLN A 105 -14.79 -1.78 18.63
N ALA A 106 -13.82 -2.33 17.89
CA ALA A 106 -12.77 -3.19 18.45
C ALA A 106 -11.38 -2.52 18.43
N GLY A 107 -11.24 -1.44 17.66
CA GLY A 107 -10.00 -0.68 17.48
C GLY A 107 -9.76 -0.38 16.00
N ILE A 108 -9.15 0.77 15.71
CA ILE A 108 -9.03 1.32 14.35
C ILE A 108 -8.57 0.27 13.33
N ALA A 109 -7.46 -0.42 13.59
CA ALA A 109 -6.94 -1.42 12.65
C ALA A 109 -7.88 -2.63 12.50
N ARG A 110 -8.51 -3.11 13.58
CA ARG A 110 -9.44 -4.25 13.54
C ARG A 110 -10.73 -3.89 12.79
N ASP A 111 -11.20 -2.67 12.95
CA ASP A 111 -12.41 -2.19 12.30
C ASP A 111 -12.15 -2.00 10.78
N ILE A 112 -10.94 -1.52 10.38
CA ILE A 112 -10.53 -1.48 8.97
C ILE A 112 -10.42 -2.91 8.38
N VAL A 113 -9.83 -3.86 9.13
CA VAL A 113 -9.73 -5.27 8.68
C VAL A 113 -11.12 -5.88 8.48
N ARG A 114 -12.08 -5.58 9.38
CA ARG A 114 -13.46 -6.06 9.24
C ARG A 114 -14.14 -5.44 8.02
N GLU A 115 -13.99 -4.14 7.80
CA GLU A 115 -14.51 -3.47 6.62
C GLU A 115 -13.93 -4.05 5.33
N ALA A 116 -12.63 -4.36 5.32
CA ALA A 116 -11.94 -4.92 4.17
C ALA A 116 -12.45 -6.31 3.73
N GLN A 117 -13.27 -6.98 4.55
CA GLN A 117 -13.92 -8.24 4.20
C GLN A 117 -15.13 -8.04 3.25
N GLU A 118 -15.56 -6.80 3.00
CA GLU A 118 -16.71 -6.42 2.16
C GLU A 118 -16.37 -6.30 0.66
N ASN A 119 -15.67 -7.30 0.09
CA ASN A 119 -15.37 -7.39 -1.34
C ASN A 119 -14.64 -6.16 -1.91
N TYR A 120 -13.56 -5.75 -1.31
CA TYR A 120 -12.62 -4.78 -1.87
C TYR A 120 -11.51 -5.46 -2.67
N ASP A 121 -10.99 -4.78 -3.71
CA ASP A 121 -9.85 -5.24 -4.50
C ASP A 121 -8.51 -4.85 -3.84
N ALA A 122 -8.50 -3.80 -3.01
CA ALA A 122 -7.32 -3.34 -2.27
C ALA A 122 -7.70 -2.48 -1.07
N VAL A 123 -6.80 -2.43 -0.08
CA VAL A 123 -6.82 -1.46 1.01
C VAL A 123 -5.64 -0.52 0.86
N ILE A 124 -5.89 0.78 1.00
CA ILE A 124 -4.84 1.82 0.90
C ILE A 124 -4.87 2.66 2.17
N VAL A 125 -3.69 2.94 2.72
CA VAL A 125 -3.52 3.74 3.94
C VAL A 125 -2.29 4.64 3.83
N GLY A 126 -2.31 5.76 4.55
CA GLY A 126 -1.10 6.56 4.76
C GLY A 126 -0.11 5.84 5.67
N ARG A 127 1.18 6.06 5.46
CA ARG A 127 2.26 5.45 6.22
C ARG A 127 2.26 5.87 7.69
N TRP A 128 2.00 7.14 7.96
CA TRP A 128 1.87 7.73 9.29
C TRP A 128 0.51 8.40 9.42
N GLY A 129 -0.02 8.37 10.63
CA GLY A 129 -1.26 9.07 10.97
C GLY A 129 -0.99 10.37 11.73
N VAL A 130 -2.04 10.88 12.38
CA VAL A 130 -2.02 12.14 13.16
C VAL A 130 -0.95 12.16 14.25
N SER A 131 -0.61 11.01 14.84
CA SER A 131 0.48 10.92 15.83
C SER A 131 1.84 10.92 15.14
N LYS A 132 2.44 12.11 15.02
CA LYS A 132 3.79 12.33 14.46
C LYS A 132 4.89 11.86 15.45
N LEU A 133 4.88 10.61 15.87
CA LEU A 133 6.02 10.02 16.58
C LEU A 133 7.11 9.73 15.54
N LYS A 134 8.02 10.70 15.33
CA LYS A 134 9.07 10.67 14.31
C LYS A 134 10.04 9.49 14.45
N ASP A 135 10.07 8.83 15.61
CA ASP A 135 10.97 7.71 15.89
C ASP A 135 10.39 6.34 15.49
N LEU A 136 9.10 6.25 15.15
CA LEU A 136 8.53 5.02 14.64
C LEU A 136 8.76 4.92 13.13
N VAL A 137 9.38 3.82 12.71
CA VAL A 137 9.63 3.53 11.29
C VAL A 137 8.31 3.42 10.49
N TRP A 138 7.18 3.18 11.20
CA TRP A 138 5.82 3.02 10.65
C TRP A 138 4.75 3.51 11.62
N GLY A 139 3.62 3.95 11.08
CA GLY A 139 2.42 4.19 11.87
C GLY A 139 1.90 2.88 12.50
N SER A 140 1.42 2.96 13.72
CA SER A 140 0.92 1.80 14.47
C SER A 140 -0.24 1.09 13.76
N ILE A 141 -1.06 1.83 13.00
CA ILE A 141 -2.17 1.27 12.23
C ILE A 141 -1.66 0.53 11.00
N ALA A 142 -0.81 1.17 10.17
CA ALA A 142 -0.24 0.54 8.98
C ALA A 142 0.48 -0.78 9.32
N ASN A 143 1.25 -0.81 10.40
CA ASN A 143 1.93 -2.03 10.87
C ASN A 143 0.93 -3.15 11.24
N LYS A 144 -0.16 -2.82 11.96
CA LYS A 144 -1.20 -3.79 12.28
C LYS A 144 -1.95 -4.29 11.05
N LEU A 145 -2.21 -3.41 10.08
CA LEU A 145 -2.88 -3.80 8.84
C LEU A 145 -2.01 -4.75 8.02
N VAL A 146 -0.71 -4.51 7.91
CA VAL A 146 0.24 -5.45 7.28
C VAL A 146 0.19 -6.82 7.93
N ALA A 147 0.06 -6.91 9.25
CA ALA A 147 0.00 -8.18 9.96
C ALA A 147 -1.34 -8.93 9.75
N HIS A 148 -2.46 -8.23 9.55
CA HIS A 148 -3.79 -8.83 9.58
C HIS A 148 -4.52 -8.89 8.24
N LEU A 149 -4.18 -8.03 7.27
CA LEU A 149 -4.75 -8.07 5.91
C LEU A 149 -3.96 -9.05 5.04
N ILE A 150 -4.21 -10.34 5.21
CA ILE A 150 -3.46 -11.40 4.51
C ILE A 150 -4.15 -11.90 3.23
N HIS A 151 -5.40 -11.50 2.98
CA HIS A 151 -6.20 -11.99 1.85
C HIS A 151 -6.48 -10.90 0.79
N ILE A 152 -6.03 -9.69 1.02
CA ILE A 152 -6.24 -8.55 0.14
C ILE A 152 -4.96 -7.74 0.04
N PRO A 153 -4.59 -7.23 -1.15
CA PRO A 153 -3.46 -6.36 -1.31
C PRO A 153 -3.57 -5.09 -0.46
N LEU A 154 -2.48 -4.75 0.20
CA LEU A 154 -2.38 -3.54 1.02
C LEU A 154 -1.36 -2.59 0.42
N CYS A 155 -1.76 -1.35 0.16
CA CYS A 155 -0.86 -0.25 -0.18
C CYS A 155 -0.62 0.65 1.03
N VAL A 156 0.64 0.91 1.33
CA VAL A 156 1.06 1.90 2.33
C VAL A 156 1.74 3.07 1.62
N VAL A 157 1.11 4.22 1.63
CA VAL A 157 1.58 5.41 0.92
C VAL A 157 2.46 6.24 1.84
N GLY A 158 3.73 6.40 1.47
CA GLY A 158 4.71 7.27 2.14
C GLY A 158 5.06 8.48 1.28
N GLY A 159 5.38 9.61 1.91
CA GLY A 159 5.73 10.84 1.20
C GLY A 159 4.67 11.29 0.19
N THR A 160 5.14 11.75 -0.95
CA THR A 160 4.35 12.19 -2.12
C THR A 160 4.77 11.36 -3.35
N PRO A 161 4.38 10.07 -3.43
CA PRO A 161 4.85 9.21 -4.52
C PRO A 161 4.36 9.71 -5.88
N GLU A 162 5.28 9.79 -6.83
CA GLU A 162 4.93 10.11 -8.21
C GLU A 162 4.28 8.92 -8.91
N ALA A 163 3.22 9.18 -9.68
CA ALA A 163 2.56 8.18 -10.50
C ALA A 163 3.37 7.89 -11.79
N GLY A 164 3.10 6.76 -12.41
CA GLY A 164 3.57 6.43 -13.76
C GLY A 164 4.68 5.39 -13.84
N LYS A 165 5.42 5.09 -12.75
CA LYS A 165 6.45 4.05 -12.76
C LYS A 165 6.35 3.11 -11.56
N ILE A 166 6.35 1.81 -11.84
CA ILE A 166 6.26 0.75 -10.84
C ILE A 166 7.50 -0.14 -10.89
N LEU A 167 8.13 -0.36 -9.75
CA LEU A 167 9.16 -1.37 -9.56
C LEU A 167 8.54 -2.60 -8.90
N VAL A 168 8.49 -3.72 -9.61
CA VAL A 168 7.96 -4.99 -9.10
C VAL A 168 9.13 -5.87 -8.69
N ALA A 169 9.36 -5.99 -7.39
CA ALA A 169 10.46 -6.79 -6.85
C ALA A 169 10.02 -8.25 -6.69
N LEU A 170 10.61 -9.12 -7.51
CA LEU A 170 10.30 -10.54 -7.61
C LEU A 170 11.46 -11.39 -7.08
N ASP A 171 11.15 -12.51 -6.44
CA ASP A 171 12.15 -13.44 -5.90
C ASP A 171 12.28 -14.75 -6.70
N ALA A 172 11.71 -14.79 -7.90
CA ALA A 172 11.67 -15.95 -8.81
C ALA A 172 10.96 -17.18 -8.21
N SER A 173 10.07 -17.01 -7.23
CA SER A 173 9.17 -18.07 -6.74
C SER A 173 7.90 -18.17 -7.59
N GLU A 174 7.20 -19.30 -7.53
CA GLU A 174 5.88 -19.44 -8.15
C GLU A 174 4.87 -18.44 -7.54
N GLU A 175 4.97 -18.19 -6.26
CA GLU A 175 4.15 -17.20 -5.55
C GLU A 175 4.37 -15.77 -6.06
N ALA A 176 5.57 -15.46 -6.57
CA ALA A 176 5.85 -14.16 -7.18
C ALA A 176 5.01 -13.90 -8.44
N MET A 177 4.54 -14.95 -9.14
CA MET A 177 3.63 -14.80 -10.27
C MET A 177 2.25 -14.25 -9.87
N VAL A 178 1.79 -14.49 -8.64
CA VAL A 178 0.57 -13.86 -8.10
C VAL A 178 0.74 -12.34 -8.04
N THR A 179 1.95 -11.88 -7.66
CA THR A 179 2.29 -10.45 -7.67
C THR A 179 2.24 -9.88 -9.09
N VAL A 180 2.76 -10.61 -10.08
CA VAL A 180 2.72 -10.20 -11.51
C VAL A 180 1.27 -10.10 -12.00
N ASP A 181 0.45 -11.11 -11.73
CA ASP A 181 -0.96 -11.13 -12.14
C ASP A 181 -1.76 -10.00 -11.48
N TYR A 182 -1.46 -9.68 -10.21
CA TYR A 182 -2.06 -8.53 -9.53
C TYR A 182 -1.66 -7.21 -10.18
N VAL A 183 -0.36 -7.00 -10.45
CA VAL A 183 0.13 -5.80 -11.15
C VAL A 183 -0.54 -5.65 -12.50
N ALA A 184 -0.67 -6.73 -13.27
CA ALA A 184 -1.38 -6.72 -14.55
C ALA A 184 -2.81 -6.16 -14.42
N THR A 185 -3.53 -6.58 -13.36
CA THR A 185 -4.89 -6.07 -13.11
C THR A 185 -4.91 -4.64 -12.58
N MET A 186 -3.86 -4.24 -11.85
CA MET A 186 -3.74 -2.91 -11.25
C MET A 186 -3.52 -1.83 -12.32
N VAL A 187 -2.64 -2.11 -13.27
CA VAL A 187 -2.25 -1.12 -14.29
C VAL A 187 -3.06 -1.22 -15.60
N ASP A 188 -4.01 -2.15 -15.71
CA ASP A 188 -4.83 -2.30 -16.91
C ASP A 188 -5.55 -0.99 -17.28
N GLY A 189 -5.25 -0.50 -18.47
CA GLY A 189 -5.79 0.76 -19.02
C GLY A 189 -5.06 2.02 -18.54
N THR A 190 -3.90 1.90 -17.93
CA THR A 190 -2.98 2.99 -17.62
C THR A 190 -1.81 3.00 -18.59
N ASP A 191 -1.08 4.12 -18.66
CA ASP A 191 0.20 4.22 -19.40
C ASP A 191 1.42 4.07 -18.47
N TRP A 192 1.27 3.33 -17.37
CA TRP A 192 2.33 3.16 -16.39
C TRP A 192 3.44 2.24 -16.90
N GLY A 193 4.68 2.65 -16.66
CA GLY A 193 5.86 1.82 -16.92
C GLY A 193 6.10 0.83 -15.77
N ILE A 194 6.35 -0.43 -16.12
CA ILE A 194 6.58 -1.53 -15.18
C ILE A 194 7.99 -2.03 -15.36
N THR A 195 8.75 -2.11 -14.28
CA THR A 195 10.03 -2.81 -14.28
C THR A 195 9.95 -4.02 -13.35
N LEU A 196 10.10 -5.21 -13.92
CA LEU A 196 10.24 -6.45 -13.20
C LEU A 196 11.69 -6.55 -12.71
N PHE A 197 11.89 -6.50 -11.41
CA PHE A 197 13.21 -6.38 -10.80
C PHE A 197 13.54 -7.61 -9.98
N HIS A 198 14.67 -8.25 -10.28
CA HIS A 198 15.19 -9.37 -9.51
C HIS A 198 16.57 -9.07 -8.95
N VAL A 199 16.84 -9.56 -7.75
CA VAL A 199 18.10 -9.37 -7.06
C VAL A 199 18.73 -10.71 -6.71
N ILE A 200 19.82 -11.04 -7.38
CA ILE A 200 20.66 -12.21 -7.09
C ILE A 200 21.64 -11.80 -5.97
N ARG A 201 21.53 -12.46 -4.83
CA ARG A 201 22.49 -12.22 -3.75
C ARG A 201 23.84 -12.84 -4.13
N GLY A 202 24.91 -12.06 -4.02
CA GLY A 202 26.27 -12.51 -4.37
C GLY A 202 26.67 -13.76 -3.61
N LEU A 203 27.09 -14.77 -4.36
CA LEU A 203 27.78 -15.97 -3.87
C LEU A 203 29.29 -15.74 -3.85
N ASP A 204 29.76 -14.63 -4.45
CA ASP A 204 31.16 -14.29 -4.71
C ASP A 204 32.03 -14.28 -3.44
N PHE A 205 31.40 -14.12 -2.26
CA PHE A 205 32.09 -14.18 -0.97
C PHE A 205 32.24 -15.60 -0.41
N VAL A 206 31.57 -16.61 -1.02
CA VAL A 206 31.46 -17.96 -0.39
C VAL A 206 32.23 -19.02 -1.19
N LEU A 207 32.29 -18.91 -2.51
CA LEU A 207 32.92 -19.92 -3.38
C LEU A 207 33.53 -19.26 -4.64
N PRO A 208 34.86 -19.20 -4.78
CA PRO A 208 35.52 -18.72 -6.00
C PRO A 208 35.23 -19.55 -7.27
N GLU A 209 34.76 -20.78 -7.11
CA GLU A 209 34.45 -21.73 -8.21
C GLU A 209 32.98 -21.72 -8.65
N ALA A 210 32.18 -20.74 -8.17
CA ALA A 210 30.73 -20.68 -8.41
C ALA A 210 30.32 -20.15 -9.80
N GLY A 211 31.24 -19.94 -10.74
CA GLY A 211 30.95 -19.32 -12.03
C GLY A 211 29.89 -20.04 -12.87
N GLU A 212 29.97 -21.37 -13.01
CA GLU A 212 28.95 -22.16 -13.73
C GLU A 212 27.60 -22.14 -13.03
N MET A 213 27.58 -22.25 -11.70
CA MET A 213 26.37 -22.20 -10.89
C MET A 213 25.68 -20.82 -10.94
N LEU A 214 26.43 -19.75 -11.07
CA LEU A 214 25.89 -18.40 -11.27
C LEU A 214 25.23 -18.24 -12.62
N GLN A 215 25.82 -18.80 -13.68
CA GLN A 215 25.22 -18.79 -15.03
C GLN A 215 23.89 -19.57 -15.05
N ASP A 216 23.83 -20.71 -14.41
CA ASP A 216 22.59 -21.50 -14.29
C ASP A 216 21.50 -20.74 -13.54
N ILE A 217 21.85 -20.04 -12.46
CA ILE A 217 20.92 -19.21 -11.70
C ILE A 217 20.45 -18.00 -12.53
N GLU A 218 21.34 -17.33 -13.25
CA GLU A 218 21.00 -16.20 -14.12
C GLU A 218 20.06 -16.64 -15.25
N GLY A 219 20.34 -17.78 -15.89
CA GLY A 219 19.46 -18.35 -16.93
C GLY A 219 18.06 -18.70 -16.40
N ALA A 220 17.98 -19.28 -15.19
CA ALA A 220 16.69 -19.60 -14.58
C ALA A 220 15.89 -18.31 -14.21
N VAL A 221 16.58 -17.27 -13.75
CA VAL A 221 15.97 -15.96 -13.47
C VAL A 221 15.47 -15.30 -14.74
N GLU A 222 16.25 -15.35 -15.83
CA GLU A 222 15.86 -14.80 -17.12
C GLU A 222 14.60 -15.49 -17.66
N ALA A 223 14.55 -16.81 -17.66
CA ALA A 223 13.36 -17.58 -18.06
C ALA A 223 12.14 -17.25 -17.20
N PHE A 224 12.32 -17.04 -15.88
CA PHE A 224 11.24 -16.60 -14.99
C PHE A 224 10.75 -15.19 -15.36
N LEU A 225 11.65 -14.25 -15.60
CA LEU A 225 11.27 -12.87 -16.00
C LEU A 225 10.59 -12.85 -17.37
N GLU A 226 11.02 -13.64 -18.34
CA GLU A 226 10.34 -13.81 -19.63
C GLU A 226 8.91 -14.34 -19.45
N GLN A 227 8.72 -15.33 -18.57
CA GLN A 227 7.37 -15.82 -18.24
C GLN A 227 6.52 -14.72 -17.62
N ALA A 228 7.07 -13.91 -16.72
CA ALA A 228 6.39 -12.80 -16.09
C ALA A 228 6.00 -11.70 -17.09
N VAL A 229 6.89 -11.35 -18.02
CA VAL A 229 6.61 -10.44 -19.14
C VAL A 229 5.45 -10.99 -19.97
N GLY A 230 5.51 -12.27 -20.38
CA GLY A 230 4.46 -12.91 -21.17
C GLY A 230 3.09 -12.92 -20.47
N ARG A 231 3.03 -12.93 -19.13
CA ARG A 231 1.77 -12.78 -18.38
C ARG A 231 1.22 -11.36 -18.47
N LEU A 232 2.07 -10.34 -18.30
CA LEU A 232 1.69 -8.93 -18.42
C LEU A 232 1.17 -8.61 -19.83
N GLU A 233 1.86 -9.10 -20.87
CA GLU A 233 1.44 -8.93 -22.28
C GLU A 233 0.12 -9.62 -22.58
N LYS A 234 -0.10 -10.85 -22.09
CA LYS A 234 -1.38 -11.57 -22.20
C LYS A 234 -2.53 -10.85 -21.49
N ALA A 235 -2.24 -10.11 -20.43
CA ALA A 235 -3.21 -9.27 -19.74
C ALA A 235 -3.48 -7.95 -20.49
N GLY A 236 -2.80 -7.67 -21.59
CA GLY A 236 -3.02 -6.53 -22.47
C GLY A 236 -2.11 -5.33 -22.24
N LEU A 237 -1.03 -5.51 -21.48
CA LEU A 237 -0.02 -4.47 -21.32
C LEU A 237 0.85 -4.38 -22.57
N ARG A 238 1.21 -3.16 -22.93
CA ARG A 238 2.08 -2.92 -24.10
C ARG A 238 3.53 -3.30 -23.79
N PRO A 239 4.23 -3.99 -24.69
CA PRO A 239 5.63 -4.41 -24.48
C PRO A 239 6.58 -3.24 -24.18
N ASP A 240 6.35 -2.06 -24.78
CA ASP A 240 7.15 -0.84 -24.58
C ASP A 240 7.01 -0.23 -23.17
N HIS A 241 6.03 -0.67 -22.39
CA HIS A 241 5.82 -0.29 -21.00
C HIS A 241 6.39 -1.32 -20.01
N ILE A 242 6.93 -2.43 -20.47
CA ILE A 242 7.46 -3.49 -19.63
C ILE A 242 8.97 -3.57 -19.81
N SER A 243 9.70 -3.54 -18.73
CA SER A 243 11.14 -3.78 -18.72
C SER A 243 11.52 -4.79 -17.64
N THR A 244 12.63 -5.46 -17.83
CA THR A 244 13.22 -6.37 -16.85
C THR A 244 14.59 -5.86 -16.43
N LYS A 245 14.94 -6.06 -15.17
CA LYS A 245 16.27 -5.74 -14.64
C LYS A 245 16.67 -6.73 -13.57
N THR A 246 17.88 -7.28 -13.72
CA THR A 246 18.51 -8.14 -12.71
C THR A 246 19.78 -7.47 -12.21
N VAL A 247 20.01 -7.55 -10.90
CA VAL A 247 21.22 -7.07 -10.25
C VAL A 247 21.81 -8.21 -9.42
N SER A 248 23.11 -8.49 -9.58
CA SER A 248 23.86 -9.51 -8.85
C SER A 248 24.93 -8.90 -7.95
N GLY A 249 25.57 -9.71 -7.09
CA GLY A 249 26.71 -9.28 -6.27
C GLY A 249 26.38 -8.35 -5.11
N VAL A 250 25.10 -8.24 -4.70
CA VAL A 250 24.69 -7.29 -3.63
C VAL A 250 24.61 -7.95 -2.26
N ALA A 251 24.99 -7.21 -1.22
CA ALA A 251 24.94 -7.67 0.16
C ALA A 251 23.48 -7.71 0.72
N SER A 252 22.60 -6.87 0.22
CA SER A 252 21.23 -6.73 0.71
C SER A 252 20.24 -6.51 -0.42
N ARG A 253 19.35 -7.49 -0.63
CA ARG A 253 18.26 -7.39 -1.61
C ARG A 253 17.38 -6.16 -1.39
N ALA A 254 16.98 -5.92 -0.15
CA ALA A 254 16.12 -4.79 0.17
C ALA A 254 16.78 -3.43 -0.12
N LYS A 255 18.09 -3.28 0.16
CA LYS A 255 18.81 -2.05 -0.21
C LYS A 255 18.90 -1.86 -1.71
N ALA A 256 19.23 -2.92 -2.45
CA ALA A 256 19.28 -2.86 -3.91
C ALA A 256 17.93 -2.46 -4.54
N ILE A 257 16.80 -2.98 -4.00
CA ILE A 257 15.46 -2.58 -4.44
C ILE A 257 15.23 -1.08 -4.19
N ILE A 258 15.60 -0.56 -3.02
CA ILE A 258 15.43 0.86 -2.70
C ILE A 258 16.33 1.76 -3.53
N GLU A 259 17.58 1.36 -3.74
CA GLU A 259 18.53 2.09 -4.59
C GLU A 259 18.04 2.16 -6.03
N GLU A 260 17.54 1.04 -6.56
CA GLU A 260 16.93 1.02 -7.89
C GLU A 260 15.70 1.92 -7.97
N ALA A 261 14.83 1.84 -6.97
CA ALA A 261 13.61 2.66 -6.93
C ALA A 261 13.93 4.16 -6.90
N ASN A 262 14.92 4.58 -6.11
CA ASN A 262 15.37 5.97 -6.06
C ASN A 262 16.01 6.42 -7.37
N ASN A 263 16.94 5.61 -7.90
CA ASN A 263 17.72 5.98 -9.09
C ASN A 263 16.85 6.00 -10.36
N GLY A 264 15.86 5.12 -10.44
CA GLY A 264 14.94 5.03 -11.58
C GLY A 264 13.72 5.94 -11.48
N GLY A 265 13.54 6.66 -10.36
CA GLY A 265 12.39 7.53 -10.13
C GLY A 265 11.07 6.76 -10.04
N TYR A 266 11.07 5.61 -9.35
CA TYR A 266 9.86 4.84 -9.14
C TYR A 266 9.11 5.36 -7.92
N GLY A 267 7.88 5.85 -8.13
CA GLY A 267 7.00 6.26 -7.03
C GLY A 267 6.33 5.08 -6.33
N THR A 268 6.32 3.91 -6.97
CA THR A 268 5.64 2.71 -6.45
C THR A 268 6.56 1.50 -6.48
N ILE A 269 6.63 0.78 -5.36
CA ILE A 269 7.27 -0.54 -5.27
C ILE A 269 6.19 -1.58 -4.95
N VAL A 270 6.20 -2.70 -5.68
CA VAL A 270 5.34 -3.85 -5.41
C VAL A 270 6.19 -5.01 -4.93
N VAL A 271 5.81 -5.61 -3.83
CA VAL A 271 6.47 -6.79 -3.25
C VAL A 271 5.44 -7.87 -2.93
N GLY A 272 5.83 -9.12 -3.07
CA GLY A 272 5.06 -10.24 -2.52
C GLY A 272 5.11 -10.25 -1.00
N ARG A 273 4.05 -10.70 -0.35
CA ARG A 273 4.00 -10.85 1.10
C ARG A 273 4.98 -11.92 1.59
N LYS A 274 5.00 -13.06 0.95
CA LYS A 274 5.91 -14.18 1.20
C LYS A 274 6.79 -14.39 -0.03
N GLY A 275 7.93 -15.00 0.14
CA GLY A 275 8.85 -15.39 -0.92
C GLY A 275 9.42 -16.78 -0.64
N LEU A 276 10.55 -17.12 -1.25
CA LEU A 276 11.21 -18.44 -1.17
C LEU A 276 11.40 -19.01 0.26
N SER A 277 11.50 -18.15 1.27
CA SER A 277 11.59 -18.61 2.67
C SER A 277 10.19 -18.74 3.27
N ARG A 278 9.60 -19.93 3.18
CA ARG A 278 8.29 -20.29 3.79
C ARG A 278 8.37 -20.43 5.31
N VAL A 279 8.90 -19.45 6.02
CA VAL A 279 8.88 -19.48 7.50
C VAL A 279 7.49 -19.05 7.93
N GLU A 280 6.67 -20.00 8.40
CA GLU A 280 5.27 -19.81 8.79
C GLU A 280 5.08 -18.81 9.95
N GLU A 281 6.12 -18.59 10.75
CA GLU A 281 6.08 -17.70 11.92
C GLU A 281 6.07 -16.21 11.57
N PHE A 282 6.36 -15.82 10.32
CA PHE A 282 6.40 -14.41 9.93
C PHE A 282 5.22 -14.05 9.03
N PHE A 283 4.43 -13.07 9.45
CA PHE A 283 3.33 -12.48 8.65
C PHE A 283 3.79 -11.86 7.33
N MET A 284 5.11 -11.64 7.16
CA MET A 284 5.71 -11.03 5.98
C MET A 284 7.17 -11.47 5.80
N GLY A 285 7.61 -11.66 4.54
CA GLY A 285 8.99 -12.02 4.19
C GLY A 285 10.00 -10.97 4.65
N ARG A 286 11.22 -11.41 4.98
CA ARG A 286 12.29 -10.53 5.48
C ARG A 286 12.63 -9.38 4.53
N VAL A 287 12.70 -9.65 3.22
CA VAL A 287 13.02 -8.63 2.20
C VAL A 287 11.89 -7.63 2.11
N SER A 288 10.66 -8.08 1.95
CA SER A 288 9.46 -7.23 1.86
C SER A 288 9.29 -6.34 3.09
N ASN A 289 9.49 -6.89 4.30
CA ASN A 289 9.47 -6.13 5.55
C ASN A 289 10.56 -5.04 5.57
N LYS A 290 11.78 -5.39 5.12
CA LYS A 290 12.89 -4.43 5.10
C LYS A 290 12.69 -3.35 4.02
N VAL A 291 12.15 -3.69 2.85
CA VAL A 291 11.76 -2.71 1.81
C VAL A 291 10.76 -1.72 2.39
N MET A 292 9.71 -2.21 3.02
CA MET A 292 8.72 -1.35 3.66
C MET A 292 9.34 -0.43 4.73
N GLN A 293 10.32 -0.88 5.50
CA GLN A 293 11.01 -0.03 6.47
C GLN A 293 11.82 1.10 5.81
N LEU A 294 12.45 0.82 4.68
CA LEU A 294 13.39 1.74 4.02
C LEU A 294 12.71 2.71 3.06
N ALA A 295 11.67 2.29 2.32
CA ALA A 295 10.96 3.10 1.32
C ALA A 295 10.00 4.10 1.98
N LYS A 296 10.52 5.20 2.51
CA LYS A 296 9.74 6.17 3.29
C LYS A 296 8.88 7.09 2.41
N GLU A 297 9.35 7.41 1.23
CA GLU A 297 8.78 8.42 0.33
C GLU A 297 8.02 7.82 -0.87
N MET A 298 7.74 6.52 -0.82
CA MET A 298 7.12 5.76 -1.91
C MET A 298 5.85 5.06 -1.46
N ALA A 299 5.00 4.74 -2.41
CA ALA A 299 3.89 3.82 -2.21
C ALA A 299 4.40 2.37 -2.27
N ILE A 300 4.08 1.56 -1.26
CA ILE A 300 4.48 0.15 -1.18
C ILE A 300 3.23 -0.72 -1.23
N TRP A 301 3.12 -1.53 -2.27
CA TRP A 301 2.11 -2.56 -2.39
C TRP A 301 2.63 -3.88 -1.87
N VAL A 302 1.90 -4.48 -0.96
CA VAL A 302 2.12 -5.82 -0.43
C VAL A 302 1.03 -6.73 -0.99
N VAL A 303 1.40 -7.63 -1.88
CA VAL A 303 0.51 -8.59 -2.54
C VAL A 303 0.62 -9.93 -1.86
N SER A 304 -0.53 -10.58 -1.62
CA SER A 304 -0.64 -11.85 -0.89
C SER A 304 -0.99 -13.00 -1.80
#